data_11c08f8d584615e70d1bf1415b9e0919
#
_entry.id   11c08f8d584615e70d1bf1415b9e0919
#
_cell.length_a   1.000
_cell.length_b   1.000
_cell.length_c   1.000
_cell.angle_alpha   90.00
_cell.angle_beta   90.00
_cell.angle_gamma   90.00
#
_symmetry.space_group_name_H-M   'P 1'
#
loop_
_entity.id
_entity.type
_entity.pdbx_description
1 polymer ?
#
loop_
_entity_poly.entity_id
_entity_poly.type
_entity_poly.pdbx_seq_one_letter_code
_entity_poly.pdbx_strand_id
1 'polypeptide(L)'
;MSQGQVAKNQNKWIIGGIVIAIAIIGMSLLTLDDNSVYFYTPDEAVIKAPSLQGQEIKVGGMVKGGTVNWEPENLLLSFTLSDYGAHDIQISHKGTPPDMFKENQGVVVEGKIGPDGKTFVSRRLMVKHSEEYKAPDQKHSVDKELLKKSIFKK
;
A
#
# COMPACT_ATOMS: atom_id res chain seq x y z
N MET A 1 -32.22 -42.71 41.87
CA MET A 1 -32.93 -41.52 41.33
C MET A 1 -31.97 -40.37 41.07
N SER A 2 -31.09 -40.45 40.08
CA SER A 2 -30.12 -39.36 39.87
C SER A 2 -29.68 -39.20 38.39
N GLN A 3 -30.33 -39.84 37.45
CA GLN A 3 -29.95 -39.78 36.02
C GLN A 3 -30.54 -38.62 35.24
N GLY A 4 -31.61 -37.97 35.73
CA GLY A 4 -32.31 -36.92 35.01
C GLY A 4 -31.68 -35.51 35.10
N GLN A 5 -30.82 -35.25 36.09
CA GLN A 5 -30.21 -33.92 36.27
C GLN A 5 -28.92 -33.71 35.46
N VAL A 6 -28.19 -34.78 35.18
CA VAL A 6 -26.94 -34.71 34.40
C VAL A 6 -27.24 -34.39 32.95
N ALA A 7 -28.29 -34.99 32.35
CA ALA A 7 -28.69 -34.72 30.97
C ALA A 7 -29.17 -33.27 30.73
N LYS A 8 -29.85 -32.67 31.72
CA LYS A 8 -30.38 -31.29 31.62
C LYS A 8 -29.27 -30.25 31.65
N ASN A 9 -28.14 -30.52 32.30
CA ASN A 9 -26.99 -29.62 32.31
C ASN A 9 -26.14 -29.76 31.05
N GLN A 10 -25.99 -30.96 30.48
CA GLN A 10 -25.28 -31.17 29.22
C GLN A 10 -25.88 -30.36 28.06
N ASN A 11 -27.22 -30.32 27.97
CA ASN A 11 -27.91 -29.57 26.92
C ASN A 11 -27.59 -28.05 26.99
N LYS A 12 -27.43 -27.48 28.18
CA LYS A 12 -27.07 -26.06 28.34
C LYS A 12 -25.65 -25.77 27.81
N TRP A 13 -24.70 -26.67 28.04
CA TRP A 13 -23.35 -26.54 27.51
C TRP A 13 -23.30 -26.71 25.99
N ILE A 14 -24.12 -27.62 25.45
CA ILE A 14 -24.24 -27.82 23.99
C ILE A 14 -24.84 -26.57 23.33
N ILE A 15 -25.93 -26.03 23.89
CA ILE A 15 -26.57 -24.81 23.40
C ILE A 15 -25.62 -23.63 23.49
N GLY A 16 -24.90 -23.47 24.60
CA GLY A 16 -23.87 -22.43 24.76
C GLY A 16 -22.75 -22.54 23.71
N GLY A 17 -22.26 -23.76 23.46
CA GLY A 17 -21.27 -24.03 22.43
C GLY A 17 -21.74 -23.67 21.01
N ILE A 18 -22.99 -24.00 20.67
CA ILE A 18 -23.60 -23.67 19.39
C ILE A 18 -23.72 -22.14 19.20
N VAL A 19 -24.16 -21.42 20.23
CA VAL A 19 -24.27 -19.94 20.18
C VAL A 19 -22.89 -19.30 19.98
N ILE A 20 -21.88 -19.77 20.68
CA ILE A 20 -20.50 -19.28 20.51
C ILE A 20 -19.99 -19.59 19.09
N ALA A 21 -20.22 -20.79 18.57
CA ALA A 21 -19.83 -21.17 17.22
C ALA A 21 -20.49 -20.28 16.15
N ILE A 22 -21.80 -20.02 16.28
CA ILE A 22 -22.53 -19.11 15.38
C ILE A 22 -22.00 -17.69 15.47
N ALA A 23 -21.66 -17.20 16.67
CA ALA A 23 -21.09 -15.88 16.86
C ALA A 23 -19.71 -15.76 16.21
N ILE A 24 -18.85 -16.78 16.34
CA ILE A 24 -17.52 -16.81 15.71
C ILE A 24 -17.65 -16.84 14.18
N ILE A 25 -18.53 -17.69 13.64
CA ILE A 25 -18.78 -17.79 12.19
C ILE A 25 -19.34 -16.46 11.68
N GLY A 26 -20.32 -15.87 12.35
CA GLY A 26 -20.89 -14.58 11.99
C GLY A 26 -19.84 -13.46 11.98
N MET A 27 -18.99 -13.43 13.00
CA MET A 27 -17.92 -12.44 13.08
C MET A 27 -16.84 -12.65 12.00
N SER A 28 -16.51 -13.90 11.68
CA SER A 28 -15.59 -14.24 10.59
C SER A 28 -16.13 -13.79 9.24
N LEU A 29 -17.41 -13.99 8.97
CA LEU A 29 -18.04 -13.58 7.71
C LEU A 29 -18.10 -12.06 7.56
N LEU A 30 -18.28 -11.33 8.66
CA LEU A 30 -18.28 -9.85 8.65
C LEU A 30 -16.86 -9.25 8.46
N THR A 31 -15.81 -10.02 8.78
CA THR A 31 -14.41 -9.55 8.67
C THR A 31 -13.78 -9.86 7.31
N LEU A 32 -14.47 -10.63 6.47
CA LEU A 32 -14.05 -10.93 5.09
C LEU A 32 -14.39 -9.79 4.10
N ASP A 33 -14.54 -8.55 4.59
CA ASP A 33 -14.50 -7.41 3.69
C ASP A 33 -13.16 -7.41 2.97
N ASP A 34 -13.21 -7.48 1.64
CA ASP A 34 -12.09 -7.49 0.70
C ASP A 34 -11.27 -6.18 0.77
N ASN A 35 -10.64 -5.91 1.93
CA ASN A 35 -9.65 -4.84 2.08
C ASN A 35 -8.29 -5.23 1.46
N SER A 36 -8.23 -6.30 0.70
CA SER A 36 -7.08 -6.64 -0.13
C SER A 36 -7.04 -5.72 -1.34
N VAL A 37 -6.46 -4.54 -1.16
CA VAL A 37 -6.22 -3.62 -2.28
C VAL A 37 -5.11 -4.22 -3.14
N TYR A 38 -5.49 -4.82 -4.26
CA TYR A 38 -4.56 -5.45 -5.19
C TYR A 38 -3.63 -4.43 -5.84
N PHE A 39 -2.38 -4.83 -6.01
CA PHE A 39 -1.35 -4.01 -6.62
C PHE A 39 -1.18 -4.39 -8.10
N TYR A 40 -1.19 -3.40 -8.98
CA TYR A 40 -1.02 -3.54 -10.42
C TYR A 40 0.08 -2.62 -10.94
N THR A 41 0.69 -3.02 -12.05
CA THR A 41 1.48 -2.10 -12.86
C THR A 41 0.57 -1.24 -13.76
N PRO A 42 1.05 -0.13 -14.33
CA PRO A 42 0.29 0.66 -15.29
C PRO A 42 -0.24 -0.15 -16.46
N ASP A 43 0.59 -1.01 -17.04
CA ASP A 43 0.23 -1.87 -18.16
C ASP A 43 -0.89 -2.86 -17.79
N GLU A 44 -0.75 -3.55 -16.66
CA GLU A 44 -1.78 -4.46 -16.15
C GLU A 44 -3.09 -3.76 -15.83
N ALA A 45 -3.04 -2.55 -15.25
CA ALA A 45 -4.22 -1.78 -14.90
C ALA A 45 -5.00 -1.36 -16.14
N VAL A 46 -4.31 -0.97 -17.23
CA VAL A 46 -4.95 -0.62 -18.50
C VAL A 46 -5.56 -1.85 -19.17
N ILE A 47 -4.82 -2.95 -19.26
CA ILE A 47 -5.31 -4.20 -19.89
C ILE A 47 -6.53 -4.75 -19.15
N LYS A 48 -6.52 -4.71 -17.82
CA LYS A 48 -7.59 -5.24 -16.97
C LYS A 48 -8.66 -4.21 -16.63
N ALA A 49 -8.58 -2.99 -17.16
CA ALA A 49 -9.47 -1.89 -16.81
C ALA A 49 -10.98 -2.27 -16.82
N PRO A 50 -11.51 -3.02 -17.81
CA PRO A 50 -12.93 -3.39 -17.81
C PRO A 50 -13.36 -4.23 -16.60
N SER A 51 -12.46 -5.08 -16.07
CA SER A 51 -12.75 -5.95 -14.92
C SER A 51 -12.48 -5.26 -13.59
N LEU A 52 -11.74 -4.15 -13.58
CA LEU A 52 -11.34 -3.42 -12.38
C LEU A 52 -12.22 -2.18 -12.11
N GLN A 53 -13.21 -1.91 -12.96
CA GLN A 53 -14.11 -0.76 -12.78
C GLN A 53 -14.82 -0.83 -11.42
N GLY A 54 -14.78 0.29 -10.70
CA GLY A 54 -15.40 0.42 -9.38
C GLY A 54 -14.62 -0.20 -8.22
N GLN A 55 -13.62 -1.04 -8.50
CA GLN A 55 -12.76 -1.62 -7.47
C GLN A 55 -11.68 -0.61 -7.05
N GLU A 56 -11.32 -0.65 -5.76
CA GLU A 56 -10.21 0.12 -5.24
C GLU A 56 -8.91 -0.68 -5.41
N ILE A 57 -7.96 -0.14 -6.16
CA ILE A 57 -6.69 -0.80 -6.48
C ILE A 57 -5.51 0.13 -6.23
N LYS A 58 -4.32 -0.45 -6.13
CA LYS A 58 -3.04 0.28 -6.10
C LYS A 58 -2.33 0.10 -7.44
N VAL A 59 -1.87 1.21 -8.00
CA VAL A 59 -1.04 1.19 -9.19
C VAL A 59 0.30 1.82 -8.88
N GLY A 60 1.38 1.10 -9.17
CA GLY A 60 2.74 1.58 -8.93
C GLY A 60 3.55 1.65 -10.20
N GLY A 61 4.27 2.75 -10.38
CA GLY A 61 5.12 2.98 -11.54
C GLY A 61 5.98 4.22 -11.38
N MET A 62 6.56 4.69 -12.48
CA MET A 62 7.38 5.89 -12.55
C MET A 62 6.56 7.06 -13.11
N VAL A 63 6.70 8.23 -12.51
CA VAL A 63 6.12 9.48 -13.06
C VAL A 63 6.85 9.82 -14.35
N LYS A 64 6.12 9.85 -15.46
CA LYS A 64 6.70 10.18 -16.77
C LYS A 64 7.07 11.65 -16.83
N GLY A 65 8.30 11.95 -17.26
CA GLY A 65 8.80 13.31 -17.38
C GLY A 65 7.99 14.14 -18.39
N GLY A 66 7.78 15.42 -18.07
CA GLY A 66 7.03 16.37 -18.93
C GLY A 66 5.51 16.17 -18.94
N THR A 67 4.98 15.31 -18.04
CA THR A 67 3.53 15.04 -17.98
C THR A 67 2.85 15.57 -16.73
N VAL A 68 3.63 16.12 -15.80
CA VAL A 68 3.12 16.64 -14.53
C VAL A 68 2.46 17.99 -14.76
N ASN A 69 1.18 18.09 -14.42
CA ASN A 69 0.42 19.32 -14.39
C ASN A 69 -0.21 19.51 -13.00
N TRP A 70 0.11 20.62 -12.34
CA TRP A 70 -0.42 20.97 -11.05
C TRP A 70 -1.29 22.23 -11.15
N GLU A 71 -2.54 22.12 -10.74
CA GLU A 71 -3.52 23.22 -10.69
C GLU A 71 -3.85 23.55 -9.23
N PRO A 72 -3.17 24.54 -8.63
CA PRO A 72 -3.36 24.90 -7.20
C PRO A 72 -4.78 25.33 -6.87
N GLU A 73 -5.45 26.02 -7.80
CA GLU A 73 -6.80 26.54 -7.58
C GLU A 73 -7.83 25.42 -7.37
N ASN A 74 -7.66 24.32 -8.07
CA ASN A 74 -8.54 23.15 -8.04
C ASN A 74 -8.01 22.03 -7.13
N LEU A 75 -6.80 22.20 -6.58
CA LEU A 75 -6.04 21.15 -5.88
C LEU A 75 -5.96 19.87 -6.72
N LEU A 76 -5.73 20.02 -8.03
CA LEU A 76 -5.71 18.93 -8.98
C LEU A 76 -4.31 18.70 -9.49
N LEU A 77 -3.78 17.50 -9.23
CA LEU A 77 -2.52 17.01 -9.77
C LEU A 77 -2.80 15.97 -10.84
N SER A 78 -2.33 16.22 -12.07
CA SER A 78 -2.43 15.26 -13.17
C SER A 78 -1.05 14.88 -13.67
N PHE A 79 -0.82 13.60 -13.92
CA PHE A 79 0.44 13.09 -14.47
C PHE A 79 0.22 11.71 -15.09
N THR A 80 1.19 11.29 -15.89
CA THR A 80 1.19 9.95 -16.48
C THR A 80 2.11 9.02 -15.70
N LEU A 81 1.63 7.83 -15.40
CA LEU A 81 2.37 6.77 -14.74
C LEU A 81 2.75 5.70 -15.76
N SER A 82 4.01 5.32 -15.79
CA SER A 82 4.60 4.34 -16.69
C SER A 82 5.38 3.30 -15.92
N ASP A 83 5.46 2.07 -16.41
CA ASP A 83 6.38 1.02 -15.99
C ASP A 83 7.36 0.63 -17.09
N TYR A 84 7.45 1.50 -18.14
CA TYR A 84 8.19 1.24 -19.37
C TYR A 84 7.63 0.06 -20.18
N GLY A 85 6.41 -0.38 -19.87
CA GLY A 85 5.63 -1.35 -20.64
C GLY A 85 4.98 -0.73 -21.87
N ALA A 86 4.00 -1.44 -22.44
CA ALA A 86 3.30 -1.01 -23.66
C ALA A 86 2.26 0.09 -23.40
N HIS A 87 1.74 0.19 -22.17
CA HIS A 87 0.67 1.10 -21.83
C HIS A 87 1.03 1.97 -20.64
N ASP A 88 0.74 3.25 -20.78
CA ASP A 88 0.79 4.24 -19.71
C ASP A 88 -0.62 4.52 -19.19
N ILE A 89 -0.74 4.92 -17.93
CA ILE A 89 -2.03 5.30 -17.35
C ILE A 89 -2.00 6.76 -16.88
N GLN A 90 -3.04 7.51 -17.21
CA GLN A 90 -3.18 8.89 -16.75
C GLN A 90 -3.75 8.90 -15.34
N ILE A 91 -3.09 9.62 -14.44
CA ILE A 91 -3.47 9.77 -13.02
C ILE A 91 -4.09 11.15 -12.83
N SER A 92 -5.23 11.19 -12.16
CA SER A 92 -5.86 12.41 -11.66
C SER A 92 -5.96 12.29 -10.13
N HIS A 93 -5.21 13.12 -9.41
CA HIS A 93 -5.16 13.13 -7.95
C HIS A 93 -5.67 14.45 -7.41
N LYS A 94 -6.70 14.39 -6.54
CA LYS A 94 -7.22 15.56 -5.84
C LYS A 94 -6.55 15.71 -4.50
N GLY A 95 -5.66 16.69 -4.38
CA GLY A 95 -4.89 16.95 -3.17
C GLY A 95 -3.54 17.58 -3.49
N THR A 96 -2.89 18.11 -2.46
CA THR A 96 -1.55 18.69 -2.57
C THR A 96 -0.51 17.60 -2.87
N PRO A 97 0.38 17.80 -3.85
CA PRO A 97 1.47 16.87 -4.10
C PRO A 97 2.33 16.70 -2.83
N PRO A 98 2.79 15.48 -2.51
CA PRO A 98 3.76 15.27 -1.43
C PRO A 98 5.08 16.02 -1.71
N ASP A 99 5.80 16.45 -0.67
CA ASP A 99 7.04 17.24 -0.80
C ASP A 99 8.11 16.58 -1.67
N MET A 100 8.14 15.24 -1.72
CA MET A 100 9.11 14.49 -2.51
C MET A 100 8.59 14.10 -3.90
N PHE A 101 7.39 14.55 -4.27
CA PHE A 101 6.84 14.24 -5.58
C PHE A 101 7.57 15.02 -6.68
N LYS A 102 8.08 14.30 -7.66
CA LYS A 102 8.76 14.88 -8.83
C LYS A 102 8.70 13.92 -10.02
N GLU A 103 9.02 14.43 -11.18
CA GLU A 103 9.20 13.63 -12.40
C GLU A 103 10.30 12.57 -12.23
N ASN A 104 10.14 11.47 -12.93
CA ASN A 104 11.05 10.31 -12.88
C ASN A 104 11.19 9.70 -11.47
N GLN A 105 10.19 9.90 -10.62
CA GLN A 105 10.11 9.32 -9.29
C GLN A 105 9.18 8.13 -9.28
N GLY A 106 9.55 7.08 -8.54
CA GLY A 106 8.65 5.95 -8.27
C GLY A 106 7.53 6.36 -7.32
N VAL A 107 6.29 6.11 -7.72
CA VAL A 107 5.10 6.38 -6.90
C VAL A 107 4.15 5.20 -6.88
N VAL A 108 3.30 5.17 -5.87
CA VAL A 108 2.15 4.27 -5.78
C VAL A 108 0.91 5.14 -5.57
N VAL A 109 -0.08 4.96 -6.41
CA VAL A 109 -1.38 5.60 -6.30
C VAL A 109 -2.44 4.57 -5.90
N GLU A 110 -3.33 4.96 -5.00
CA GLU A 110 -4.47 4.16 -4.57
C GLU A 110 -5.75 4.87 -4.96
N GLY A 111 -6.66 4.16 -5.60
CA GLY A 111 -7.88 4.74 -6.12
C GLY A 111 -8.63 3.80 -7.06
N LYS A 112 -9.36 4.36 -8.01
CA LYS A 112 -10.22 3.62 -8.94
C LYS A 112 -9.98 4.04 -10.37
N ILE A 113 -10.20 3.10 -11.30
CA ILE A 113 -10.25 3.43 -12.72
C ILE A 113 -11.52 4.23 -12.99
N GLY A 114 -11.37 5.35 -13.68
CA GLY A 114 -12.48 6.21 -14.08
C GLY A 114 -13.41 5.53 -15.08
N PRO A 115 -14.60 6.10 -15.29
CA PRO A 115 -15.60 5.52 -16.17
C PRO A 115 -15.17 5.48 -17.64
N ASP A 116 -14.17 6.28 -18.02
CA ASP A 116 -13.54 6.30 -19.35
C ASP A 116 -12.59 5.11 -19.60
N GLY A 117 -12.27 4.32 -18.56
CA GLY A 117 -11.35 3.20 -18.62
C GLY A 117 -9.87 3.57 -18.87
N LYS A 118 -9.55 4.87 -18.91
CA LYS A 118 -8.22 5.39 -19.26
C LYS A 118 -7.59 6.25 -18.18
N THR A 119 -8.42 6.93 -17.40
CA THR A 119 -7.98 7.80 -16.31
C THR A 119 -8.11 7.06 -14.99
N PHE A 120 -7.08 7.14 -14.15
CA PHE A 120 -7.10 6.63 -12.78
C PHE A 120 -7.35 7.77 -11.81
N VAL A 121 -8.46 7.72 -11.10
CA VAL A 121 -8.81 8.70 -10.07
C VAL A 121 -8.19 8.27 -8.75
N SER A 122 -7.12 8.96 -8.37
CA SER A 122 -6.34 8.64 -7.18
C SER A 122 -6.89 9.35 -5.94
N ARG A 123 -7.13 8.58 -4.89
CA ARG A 123 -7.47 9.07 -3.55
C ARG A 123 -6.22 9.30 -2.69
N ARG A 124 -5.22 8.46 -2.86
CA ARG A 124 -3.96 8.53 -2.11
C ARG A 124 -2.77 8.42 -3.05
N LEU A 125 -1.79 9.26 -2.83
CA LEU A 125 -0.52 9.27 -3.55
C LEU A 125 0.61 9.05 -2.55
N MET A 126 1.44 8.06 -2.81
CA MET A 126 2.61 7.70 -1.99
C MET A 126 3.85 7.72 -2.87
N VAL A 127 4.88 8.45 -2.44
CA VAL A 127 6.18 8.47 -3.11
C VAL A 127 7.04 7.34 -2.54
N LYS A 128 7.63 6.53 -3.40
CA LYS A 128 8.63 5.55 -2.98
C LYS A 128 9.93 6.28 -2.65
N HIS A 129 10.39 6.17 -1.41
CA HIS A 129 11.76 6.54 -1.08
C HIS A 129 12.68 5.52 -1.78
N SER A 130 13.57 6.00 -2.63
CA SER A 130 14.75 5.23 -2.98
C SER A 130 15.64 5.26 -1.73
N GLU A 131 15.56 4.23 -0.92
CA GLU A 131 16.54 3.97 0.13
C GLU A 131 17.85 3.55 -0.57
N GLU A 132 18.52 4.51 -1.19
CA GLU A 132 19.93 4.37 -1.41
C GLU A 132 20.58 4.55 -0.04
N TYR A 133 20.66 3.46 0.71
CA TYR A 133 21.49 3.37 1.88
C TYR A 133 22.95 3.55 1.39
N LYS A 134 23.39 4.81 1.31
CA LYS A 134 24.81 5.11 1.29
C LYS A 134 25.33 4.68 2.64
N ALA A 135 25.86 3.45 2.70
CA ALA A 135 26.68 3.05 3.82
C ALA A 135 27.64 4.22 4.10
N PRO A 136 27.75 4.71 5.35
CA PRO A 136 28.68 5.79 5.66
C PRO A 136 30.02 5.39 5.06
N ASP A 137 30.55 6.24 4.18
CA ASP A 137 31.89 6.05 3.60
C ASP A 137 32.82 5.72 4.75
N GLN A 138 33.39 4.50 4.76
CA GLN A 138 34.41 4.08 5.71
C GLN A 138 35.71 4.83 5.47
N LYS A 139 35.63 6.15 5.33
CA LYS A 139 36.78 7.08 5.33
C LYS A 139 37.01 7.75 6.69
N HIS A 140 36.45 7.19 7.75
CA HIS A 140 37.03 7.30 9.06
C HIS A 140 37.86 6.01 9.29
N SER A 141 38.91 5.87 8.53
CA SER A 141 40.10 5.12 9.02
C SER A 141 40.51 5.82 10.31
N VAL A 142 39.97 5.33 11.42
CA VAL A 142 40.49 5.63 12.75
C VAL A 142 41.98 5.40 12.62
N ASP A 143 42.75 6.51 12.67
CA ASP A 143 44.17 6.48 12.47
C ASP A 143 44.78 5.58 13.56
N LYS A 144 45.06 4.31 13.18
CA LYS A 144 45.58 3.29 14.10
C LYS A 144 46.90 3.77 14.75
N GLU A 145 47.55 4.76 14.18
CA GLU A 145 48.72 5.41 14.73
C GLU A 145 48.38 6.30 15.94
N LEU A 146 47.26 7.03 15.89
CA LEU A 146 46.81 7.85 17.03
C LEU A 146 46.40 7.00 18.21
N LEU A 147 45.73 5.87 17.97
CA LEU A 147 45.40 4.93 19.02
C LEU A 147 46.62 4.26 19.67
N LYS A 148 47.66 3.90 18.88
CA LYS A 148 48.90 3.39 19.44
C LYS A 148 49.63 4.42 20.32
N LYS A 149 49.64 5.69 19.92
CA LYS A 149 50.27 6.75 20.71
C LYS A 149 49.59 7.04 22.04
N SER A 150 48.27 6.86 22.11
CA SER A 150 47.52 7.08 23.36
C SER A 150 47.69 5.96 24.39
N ILE A 151 47.98 4.73 23.96
CA ILE A 151 48.08 3.56 24.82
C ILE A 151 49.47 3.37 25.39
N PHE A 152 50.51 3.85 24.69
CA PHE A 152 51.94 3.63 25.10
C PHE A 152 52.65 4.86 25.70
N LYS A 153 51.88 5.92 26.02
CA LYS A 153 52.44 7.04 26.79
C LYS A 153 52.25 6.82 28.28
N LYS A 154 53.19 6.14 28.88
CA LYS A 154 53.39 6.06 30.33
C LYS A 154 54.63 6.84 30.71
#